data_9032bac7db7797a76f2c45507cda43fe
#
_entry.id   9032bac7db7797a76f2c45507cda43fe
#
_cell.length_a   1.000
_cell.length_b   1.000
_cell.length_c   1.000
_cell.angle_alpha   90.00
_cell.angle_beta   90.00
_cell.angle_gamma   90.00
#
_symmetry.space_group_name_H-M   'P 1'
#
loop_
_entity.id
_entity.type
_entity.pdbx_description
1 polymer ?
#
loop_
_entity_poly.entity_id
_entity_poly.type
_entity_poly.pdbx_seq_one_letter_code
_entity_poly.pdbx_strand_id
1 'polypeptide(L)'
;MPPDVRMLGMEYALAGQVANYTVTPGLVETAVQGRGVKPYQAKITVRPLSREEWDKVIERMAGEAVYAARLLTGEIPESIEECFAVVGRHLLPAPGDGLHTECDCGLEQPCKHVAAAAYLMGERIEVDPVVLFALRGLDGELLLERLQEQRTLQTSGISQAHATASTVEEDNGGLPPLEQCIADFWRPTAALEDAESAPTAEHVPHALLRRMGPSPMGGKFPMVGLLASIYDSIRARTAE
;
A
#
# COMPACT_ATOMS: atom_id res chain seq x y z
N MET A 1 -18.04 -11.88 -20.28
CA MET A 1 -18.03 -11.22 -21.61
C MET A 1 -17.63 -12.24 -22.66
N PRO A 2 -18.39 -12.40 -23.76
CA PRO A 2 -18.11 -13.33 -24.86
C PRO A 2 -16.75 -13.04 -25.54
N PRO A 3 -16.03 -14.07 -26.06
CA PRO A 3 -14.70 -13.89 -26.65
C PRO A 3 -14.68 -12.99 -27.88
N ASP A 4 -15.71 -13.08 -28.72
CA ASP A 4 -15.88 -12.26 -29.91
C ASP A 4 -16.08 -10.78 -29.56
N VAL A 5 -16.88 -10.48 -28.54
CA VAL A 5 -17.08 -9.11 -28.05
C VAL A 5 -15.78 -8.55 -27.47
N ARG A 6 -14.98 -9.36 -26.76
CA ARG A 6 -13.68 -8.93 -26.23
C ARG A 6 -12.71 -8.57 -27.35
N MET A 7 -12.64 -9.41 -28.40
CA MET A 7 -11.74 -9.18 -29.52
C MET A 7 -12.11 -7.91 -30.29
N LEU A 8 -13.39 -7.69 -30.55
CA LEU A 8 -13.88 -6.46 -31.17
C LEU A 8 -13.59 -5.22 -30.30
N GLY A 9 -13.72 -5.34 -28.99
CA GLY A 9 -13.40 -4.26 -28.07
C GLY A 9 -11.91 -3.90 -28.09
N MET A 10 -11.04 -4.90 -28.07
CA MET A 10 -9.58 -4.71 -28.24
C MET A 10 -9.25 -4.00 -29.54
N GLU A 11 -9.83 -4.43 -30.68
CA GLU A 11 -9.63 -3.76 -31.98
C GLU A 11 -10.02 -2.29 -31.93
N TYR A 12 -11.15 -1.94 -31.29
CA TYR A 12 -11.60 -0.56 -31.13
C TYR A 12 -10.64 0.27 -30.26
N ALA A 13 -10.11 -0.32 -29.19
CA ALA A 13 -9.13 0.34 -28.32
C ALA A 13 -7.81 0.59 -29.06
N LEU A 14 -7.25 -0.45 -29.72
CA LEU A 14 -6.00 -0.36 -30.48
C LEU A 14 -6.12 0.58 -31.70
N ALA A 15 -7.30 0.68 -32.31
CA ALA A 15 -7.56 1.64 -33.39
C ALA A 15 -7.71 3.10 -32.92
N GLY A 16 -7.54 3.37 -31.60
CA GLY A 16 -7.64 4.72 -31.05
C GLY A 16 -9.08 5.29 -31.08
N GLN A 17 -10.09 4.43 -31.13
CA GLN A 17 -11.50 4.86 -31.18
C GLN A 17 -12.09 5.23 -29.82
N VAL A 18 -11.31 5.10 -28.74
CA VAL A 18 -11.74 5.47 -27.38
C VAL A 18 -11.17 6.83 -27.02
N ALA A 19 -12.06 7.76 -26.71
CA ALA A 19 -11.72 9.10 -26.25
C ALA A 19 -12.30 9.35 -24.86
N ASN A 20 -11.78 10.36 -24.17
CA ASN A 20 -12.29 10.82 -22.86
C ASN A 20 -12.37 9.70 -21.82
N TYR A 21 -11.34 8.86 -21.77
CA TYR A 21 -11.24 7.82 -20.73
C TYR A 21 -10.98 8.47 -19.37
N THR A 22 -11.93 8.32 -18.45
CA THR A 22 -11.84 8.83 -17.08
C THR A 22 -12.13 7.72 -16.07
N VAL A 23 -11.34 7.70 -15.00
CA VAL A 23 -11.57 6.83 -13.84
C VAL A 23 -11.87 7.73 -12.65
N THR A 24 -13.02 7.50 -12.05
CA THR A 24 -13.43 8.14 -10.79
C THR A 24 -13.79 7.06 -9.79
N PRO A 25 -13.94 7.37 -8.50
CA PRO A 25 -14.30 6.39 -7.50
C PRO A 25 -15.51 5.53 -7.88
N GLY A 26 -15.29 4.24 -8.14
CA GLY A 26 -16.32 3.29 -8.51
C GLY A 26 -16.84 3.38 -9.96
N LEU A 27 -16.28 4.25 -10.81
CA LEU A 27 -16.81 4.47 -12.14
C LEU A 27 -15.70 4.70 -13.18
N VAL A 28 -15.79 3.98 -14.29
CA VAL A 28 -15.02 4.24 -15.51
C VAL A 28 -15.99 4.74 -16.58
N GLU A 29 -15.71 5.90 -17.16
CA GLU A 29 -16.48 6.48 -18.25
C GLU A 29 -15.58 6.67 -19.47
N THR A 30 -16.11 6.34 -20.64
CA THR A 30 -15.41 6.52 -21.91
C THR A 30 -16.37 6.92 -23.01
N ALA A 31 -15.86 7.70 -23.96
CA ALA A 31 -16.55 7.97 -25.22
C ALA A 31 -15.90 7.14 -26.32
N VAL A 32 -16.65 6.23 -26.93
CA VAL A 32 -16.13 5.31 -27.96
C VAL A 32 -16.73 5.65 -29.32
N GLN A 33 -15.87 6.02 -30.27
CA GLN A 33 -16.29 6.31 -31.64
C GLN A 33 -16.65 5.00 -32.35
N GLY A 34 -17.92 4.82 -32.62
CA GLY A 34 -18.43 3.71 -33.43
C GLY A 34 -18.83 4.15 -34.82
N ARG A 35 -19.79 3.45 -35.42
CA ARG A 35 -20.32 3.77 -36.75
C ARG A 35 -21.25 5.02 -36.76
N GLY A 36 -21.70 5.47 -35.58
CA GLY A 36 -22.54 6.65 -35.43
C GLY A 36 -21.77 7.95 -35.63
N VAL A 37 -22.50 9.03 -35.88
CA VAL A 37 -21.93 10.36 -35.99
C VAL A 37 -21.39 10.88 -34.66
N LYS A 38 -22.01 10.46 -33.57
CA LYS A 38 -21.56 10.77 -32.18
C LYS A 38 -20.92 9.58 -31.54
N PRO A 39 -19.88 9.78 -30.71
CA PRO A 39 -19.31 8.70 -29.94
C PRO A 39 -20.32 8.16 -28.91
N TYR A 40 -20.29 6.87 -28.68
CA TYR A 40 -21.12 6.20 -27.68
C TYR A 40 -20.50 6.36 -26.30
N GLN A 41 -21.35 6.59 -25.28
CA GLN A 41 -20.92 6.66 -23.90
C GLN A 41 -20.95 5.27 -23.27
N ALA A 42 -19.80 4.75 -22.95
CA ALA A 42 -19.67 3.46 -22.27
C ALA A 42 -19.23 3.68 -20.80
N LYS A 43 -19.91 2.98 -19.89
CA LYS A 43 -19.68 3.07 -18.45
C LYS A 43 -19.45 1.69 -17.86
N ILE A 44 -18.50 1.60 -16.95
CA ILE A 44 -18.26 0.43 -16.08
C ILE A 44 -18.36 0.95 -14.65
N THR A 45 -19.36 0.48 -13.93
CA THR A 45 -19.58 0.85 -12.53
C THR A 45 -19.20 -0.34 -11.64
N VAL A 46 -18.40 -0.07 -10.63
CA VAL A 46 -18.01 -1.04 -9.61
C VAL A 46 -18.50 -0.53 -8.27
N ARG A 47 -19.10 -1.39 -7.46
CA ARG A 47 -19.51 -1.00 -6.12
C ARG A 47 -18.29 -0.57 -5.30
N PRO A 48 -18.21 0.70 -4.86
CA PRO A 48 -17.13 1.14 -4.00
C PRO A 48 -17.27 0.52 -2.60
N LEU A 49 -16.18 0.43 -1.87
CA LEU A 49 -16.21 0.12 -0.45
C LEU A 49 -16.71 1.34 0.34
N SER A 50 -17.42 1.07 1.42
CA SER A 50 -17.79 2.11 2.37
C SER A 50 -16.55 2.60 3.15
N ARG A 51 -16.68 3.74 3.83
CA ARG A 51 -15.61 4.25 4.69
C ARG A 51 -15.22 3.24 5.77
N GLU A 52 -16.20 2.58 6.38
CA GLU A 52 -15.96 1.58 7.43
C GLU A 52 -15.27 0.32 6.89
N GLU A 53 -15.60 -0.10 5.66
CA GLU A 53 -14.92 -1.21 5.00
C GLU A 53 -13.46 -0.82 4.70
N TRP A 54 -13.21 0.39 4.20
CA TRP A 54 -11.86 0.90 3.97
C TRP A 54 -11.04 1.04 5.26
N ASP A 55 -11.63 1.50 6.36
CA ASP A 55 -10.95 1.61 7.65
C ASP A 55 -10.39 0.25 8.09
N LYS A 56 -11.16 -0.83 7.96
CA LYS A 56 -10.72 -2.19 8.28
C LYS A 56 -9.62 -2.71 7.34
N VAL A 57 -9.74 -2.42 6.04
CA VAL A 57 -8.72 -2.80 5.05
C VAL A 57 -7.41 -2.09 5.36
N ILE A 58 -7.45 -0.78 5.63
CA ILE A 58 -6.27 0.03 5.96
C ILE A 58 -5.64 -0.44 7.27
N GLU A 59 -6.44 -0.73 8.29
CA GLU A 59 -5.96 -1.27 9.57
C GLU A 59 -5.19 -2.59 9.35
N ARG A 60 -5.74 -3.50 8.54
CA ARG A 60 -5.08 -4.77 8.20
C ARG A 60 -3.78 -4.53 7.43
N MET A 61 -3.76 -3.63 6.44
CA MET A 61 -2.58 -3.27 5.67
C MET A 61 -1.50 -2.60 6.55
N ALA A 62 -1.91 -1.75 7.50
CA ALA A 62 -1.00 -1.04 8.40
C ALA A 62 -0.22 -2.00 9.31
N GLY A 63 -0.78 -3.15 9.63
CA GLY A 63 -0.13 -4.19 10.44
C GLY A 63 1.14 -4.78 9.81
N GLU A 64 1.33 -4.65 8.49
CA GLU A 64 2.49 -5.19 7.79
C GLU A 64 3.15 -4.13 6.90
N ALA A 65 4.44 -3.89 7.12
CA ALA A 65 5.18 -2.84 6.41
C ALA A 65 5.27 -3.08 4.89
N VAL A 66 5.13 -4.31 4.44
CA VAL A 66 5.25 -4.70 3.04
C VAL A 66 4.22 -4.00 2.15
N TYR A 67 2.99 -3.81 2.65
CA TYR A 67 1.93 -3.15 1.88
C TYR A 67 2.28 -1.70 1.58
N ALA A 68 2.67 -0.92 2.58
CA ALA A 68 3.08 0.47 2.37
C ALA A 68 4.32 0.57 1.46
N ALA A 69 5.33 -0.28 1.68
CA ALA A 69 6.55 -0.27 0.88
C ALA A 69 6.29 -0.57 -0.60
N ARG A 70 5.47 -1.57 -0.91
CA ARG A 70 5.11 -1.93 -2.29
C ARG A 70 4.24 -0.89 -2.96
N LEU A 71 3.24 -0.38 -2.25
CA LEU A 71 2.37 0.67 -2.80
C LEU A 71 3.12 1.97 -3.10
N LEU A 72 4.13 2.33 -2.30
CA LEU A 72 5.01 3.47 -2.58
C LEU A 72 5.84 3.30 -3.86
N THR A 73 6.15 2.06 -4.25
CA THR A 73 6.81 1.76 -5.54
C THR A 73 5.84 1.56 -6.69
N GLY A 74 4.53 1.77 -6.47
CA GLY A 74 3.49 1.54 -7.48
C GLY A 74 3.17 0.07 -7.72
N GLU A 75 3.59 -0.83 -6.82
CA GLU A 75 3.34 -2.27 -6.93
C GLU A 75 2.24 -2.71 -5.98
N ILE A 76 1.39 -3.63 -6.42
CA ILE A 76 0.40 -4.29 -5.56
C ILE A 76 0.95 -5.66 -5.16
N PRO A 77 1.11 -5.95 -3.84
CA PRO A 77 1.51 -7.27 -3.36
C PRO A 77 0.48 -8.33 -3.72
N GLU A 78 0.92 -9.56 -4.02
CA GLU A 78 0.00 -10.68 -4.29
C GLU A 78 -0.95 -10.97 -3.11
N SER A 79 -0.49 -10.75 -1.88
CA SER A 79 -1.28 -10.94 -0.66
C SER A 79 -2.31 -9.82 -0.40
N ILE A 80 -2.45 -8.82 -1.27
CA ILE A 80 -3.37 -7.69 -1.06
C ILE A 80 -4.83 -8.15 -0.88
N GLU A 81 -5.24 -9.20 -1.58
CA GLU A 81 -6.59 -9.77 -1.49
C GLU A 81 -6.93 -10.25 -0.07
N GLU A 82 -5.95 -10.65 0.73
CA GLU A 82 -6.17 -11.02 2.15
C GLU A 82 -6.65 -9.82 2.98
N CYS A 83 -6.20 -8.60 2.62
CA CYS A 83 -6.64 -7.38 3.28
C CYS A 83 -8.10 -7.05 2.95
N PHE A 84 -8.56 -7.36 1.74
CA PHE A 84 -9.95 -7.17 1.33
C PHE A 84 -10.87 -8.28 1.83
N ALA A 85 -10.33 -9.48 2.03
CA ALA A 85 -11.08 -10.61 2.57
C ALA A 85 -11.65 -10.34 3.98
N VAL A 86 -11.03 -9.47 4.80
CA VAL A 86 -11.54 -9.10 6.13
C VAL A 86 -12.91 -8.43 6.09
N VAL A 87 -13.26 -7.82 4.96
CA VAL A 87 -14.57 -7.21 4.71
C VAL A 87 -15.44 -8.02 3.76
N GLY A 88 -15.00 -9.25 3.39
CA GLY A 88 -15.70 -10.12 2.45
C GLY A 88 -15.77 -9.56 1.04
N ARG A 89 -14.75 -8.80 0.63
CA ARG A 89 -14.62 -8.17 -0.68
C ARG A 89 -13.33 -8.60 -1.38
N HIS A 90 -13.25 -8.28 -2.65
CA HIS A 90 -12.05 -8.43 -3.48
C HIS A 90 -11.60 -7.08 -4.01
N LEU A 91 -10.30 -6.87 -4.19
CA LEU A 91 -9.79 -5.68 -4.88
C LEU A 91 -10.25 -5.68 -6.34
N LEU A 92 -10.01 -6.79 -7.06
CA LEU A 92 -10.58 -7.01 -8.38
C LEU A 92 -12.04 -7.44 -8.24
N PRO A 93 -12.98 -6.74 -8.91
CA PRO A 93 -14.40 -7.10 -8.85
C PRO A 93 -14.65 -8.53 -9.32
N ALA A 94 -15.16 -9.36 -8.43
CA ALA A 94 -15.62 -10.71 -8.77
C ALA A 94 -17.06 -10.68 -9.34
N PRO A 95 -17.50 -11.72 -10.04
CA PRO A 95 -18.91 -11.85 -10.42
C PRO A 95 -19.82 -11.78 -9.20
N GLY A 96 -20.75 -10.84 -9.20
CA GLY A 96 -21.63 -10.58 -8.04
C GLY A 96 -21.22 -9.41 -7.15
N ASP A 97 -20.04 -8.85 -7.33
CA ASP A 97 -19.52 -7.69 -6.57
C ASP A 97 -20.11 -6.33 -7.01
N GLY A 98 -21.23 -6.35 -7.72
CA GLY A 98 -21.87 -5.11 -8.18
C GLY A 98 -21.16 -4.47 -9.37
N LEU A 99 -20.53 -5.26 -10.23
CA LEU A 99 -20.03 -4.81 -11.53
C LEU A 99 -21.19 -4.63 -12.50
N HIS A 100 -21.44 -3.40 -12.93
CA HIS A 100 -22.44 -3.06 -13.91
C HIS A 100 -21.80 -2.39 -15.12
N THR A 101 -22.35 -2.68 -16.30
CA THR A 101 -21.88 -2.10 -17.56
C THR A 101 -23.04 -1.52 -18.33
N GLU A 102 -22.86 -0.32 -18.85
CA GLU A 102 -23.87 0.42 -19.62
C GLU A 102 -23.25 1.04 -20.87
N CYS A 103 -24.01 1.10 -21.94
CA CYS A 103 -23.63 1.82 -23.15
C CYS A 103 -24.90 2.26 -23.90
N ASP A 104 -24.88 3.48 -24.44
CA ASP A 104 -25.98 4.07 -25.20
C ASP A 104 -26.07 3.60 -26.67
N CYS A 105 -25.27 2.59 -27.06
CA CYS A 105 -25.25 2.06 -28.43
C CYS A 105 -26.47 1.23 -28.83
N GLY A 106 -27.36 0.87 -27.88
CA GLY A 106 -28.54 0.05 -28.12
C GLY A 106 -28.25 -1.44 -28.40
N LEU A 107 -27.00 -1.88 -28.30
CA LEU A 107 -26.64 -3.29 -28.43
C LEU A 107 -26.81 -4.03 -27.09
N GLU A 108 -26.92 -5.37 -27.16
CA GLU A 108 -26.88 -6.21 -25.96
C GLU A 108 -25.62 -6.00 -25.15
N GLN A 109 -25.78 -5.92 -23.84
CA GLN A 109 -24.67 -5.67 -22.91
C GLN A 109 -24.09 -6.98 -22.33
N PRO A 110 -22.79 -7.05 -22.11
CA PRO A 110 -21.75 -6.06 -22.44
C PRO A 110 -21.43 -6.01 -23.93
N CYS A 111 -21.47 -4.84 -24.51
CA CYS A 111 -21.18 -4.60 -25.94
C CYS A 111 -19.67 -4.37 -26.19
N LYS A 112 -19.28 -4.31 -27.47
CA LYS A 112 -17.89 -4.05 -27.88
C LYS A 112 -17.34 -2.71 -27.38
N HIS A 113 -18.17 -1.68 -27.19
CA HIS A 113 -17.72 -0.38 -26.67
C HIS A 113 -17.36 -0.47 -25.18
N VAL A 114 -18.13 -1.21 -24.39
CA VAL A 114 -17.77 -1.56 -23.00
C VAL A 114 -16.52 -2.44 -22.98
N ALA A 115 -16.40 -3.35 -23.92
CA ALA A 115 -15.20 -4.19 -24.04
C ALA A 115 -13.93 -3.36 -24.35
N ALA A 116 -14.06 -2.32 -25.19
CA ALA A 116 -12.96 -1.38 -25.45
C ALA A 116 -12.57 -0.58 -24.19
N ALA A 117 -13.56 -0.13 -23.42
CA ALA A 117 -13.32 0.53 -22.13
C ALA A 117 -12.59 -0.39 -21.15
N ALA A 118 -13.04 -1.65 -21.05
CA ALA A 118 -12.43 -2.65 -20.17
C ALA A 118 -10.98 -3.00 -20.61
N TYR A 119 -10.72 -3.03 -21.90
CA TYR A 119 -9.37 -3.26 -22.42
C TYR A 119 -8.42 -2.13 -22.01
N LEU A 120 -8.80 -0.87 -22.24
CA LEU A 120 -7.98 0.28 -21.81
C LEU A 120 -7.79 0.35 -20.28
N MET A 121 -8.80 -0.06 -19.54
CA MET A 121 -8.66 -0.19 -18.08
C MET A 121 -7.59 -1.21 -17.72
N GLY A 122 -7.55 -2.36 -18.41
CA GLY A 122 -6.51 -3.37 -18.25
C GLY A 122 -5.10 -2.82 -18.53
N GLU A 123 -4.92 -2.11 -19.65
CA GLU A 123 -3.64 -1.44 -19.98
C GLU A 123 -3.26 -0.39 -18.93
N ARG A 124 -4.24 0.36 -18.42
CA ARG A 124 -3.98 1.34 -17.36
C ARG A 124 -3.54 0.69 -16.06
N ILE A 125 -4.17 -0.43 -15.69
CA ILE A 125 -3.79 -1.22 -14.50
C ILE A 125 -2.39 -1.82 -14.64
N GLU A 126 -1.99 -2.22 -15.85
CA GLU A 126 -0.66 -2.74 -16.12
C GLU A 126 0.43 -1.68 -15.90
N VAL A 127 0.14 -0.42 -16.28
CA VAL A 127 1.06 0.71 -16.10
C VAL A 127 1.04 1.26 -14.68
N ASP A 128 -0.14 1.35 -14.09
CA ASP A 128 -0.38 1.91 -12.77
C ASP A 128 -1.42 1.06 -12.01
N PRO A 129 -0.97 0.00 -11.33
CA PRO A 129 -1.88 -0.89 -10.59
C PRO A 129 -2.67 -0.19 -9.49
N VAL A 130 -2.18 0.93 -8.97
CA VAL A 130 -2.80 1.69 -7.87
C VAL A 130 -4.18 2.24 -8.28
N VAL A 131 -4.46 2.39 -9.57
CA VAL A 131 -5.77 2.79 -10.08
C VAL A 131 -6.92 1.83 -9.68
N LEU A 132 -6.59 0.57 -9.33
CA LEU A 132 -7.58 -0.38 -8.82
C LEU A 132 -8.24 0.07 -7.52
N PHE A 133 -7.53 0.81 -6.68
CA PHE A 133 -8.10 1.33 -5.43
C PHE A 133 -9.13 2.42 -5.71
N ALA A 134 -8.88 3.26 -6.73
CA ALA A 134 -9.86 4.24 -7.19
C ALA A 134 -11.16 3.58 -7.65
N LEU A 135 -11.08 2.43 -8.34
CA LEU A 135 -12.27 1.63 -8.70
C LEU A 135 -13.03 1.14 -7.46
N ARG A 136 -12.34 0.92 -6.34
CA ARG A 136 -12.98 0.54 -5.07
C ARG A 136 -13.39 1.75 -4.22
N GLY A 137 -13.23 2.95 -4.73
CA GLY A 137 -13.76 4.17 -4.12
C GLY A 137 -12.75 4.97 -3.29
N LEU A 138 -11.47 4.60 -3.31
CA LEU A 138 -10.42 5.32 -2.61
C LEU A 138 -9.25 5.59 -3.56
N ASP A 139 -8.92 6.86 -3.74
CA ASP A 139 -7.75 7.25 -4.51
C ASP A 139 -6.46 6.73 -3.90
N GLY A 140 -5.47 6.38 -4.74
CA GLY A 140 -4.23 5.77 -4.31
C GLY A 140 -3.37 6.67 -3.43
N GLU A 141 -3.34 7.98 -3.68
CA GLU A 141 -2.61 8.95 -2.85
C GLU A 141 -3.25 9.04 -1.47
N LEU A 142 -4.57 9.16 -1.42
CA LEU A 142 -5.32 9.20 -0.15
C LEU A 142 -5.19 7.87 0.63
N LEU A 143 -5.12 6.74 -0.07
CA LEU A 143 -4.85 5.44 0.57
C LEU A 143 -3.49 5.45 1.27
N LEU A 144 -2.44 5.93 0.59
CA LEU A 144 -1.09 5.99 1.16
C LEU A 144 -1.02 6.94 2.37
N GLU A 145 -1.65 8.10 2.29
CA GLU A 145 -1.74 9.04 3.42
C GLU A 145 -2.39 8.37 4.63
N ARG A 146 -3.56 7.78 4.46
CA ARG A 146 -4.29 7.10 5.55
C ARG A 146 -3.51 5.90 6.11
N LEU A 147 -2.80 5.16 5.24
CA LEU A 147 -1.97 4.05 5.66
C LEU A 147 -0.78 4.53 6.51
N GLN A 148 -0.16 5.65 6.16
CA GLN A 148 0.91 6.28 6.93
C GLN A 148 0.40 6.78 8.29
N GLU A 149 -0.75 7.46 8.33
CA GLU A 149 -1.39 7.91 9.56
C GLU A 149 -1.67 6.73 10.50
N GLN A 150 -2.29 5.66 9.97
CA GLN A 150 -2.62 4.48 10.77
C GLN A 150 -1.36 3.78 11.32
N ARG A 151 -0.30 3.68 10.53
CA ARG A 151 0.99 3.14 10.99
C ARG A 151 1.64 4.02 12.06
N THR A 152 1.57 5.33 11.92
CA THR A 152 2.09 6.27 12.91
C THR A 152 1.36 6.10 14.25
N LEU A 153 0.05 5.95 14.23
CA LEU A 153 -0.75 5.69 15.44
C LEU A 153 -0.35 4.35 16.10
N GLN A 154 -0.17 3.30 15.32
CA GLN A 154 0.26 1.99 15.83
C GLN A 154 1.68 2.03 16.41
N THR A 155 2.61 2.74 15.76
CA THR A 155 4.01 2.85 16.23
C THR A 155 4.16 3.83 17.38
N SER A 156 3.35 4.87 17.47
CA SER A 156 3.37 5.83 18.61
C SER A 156 3.04 5.12 19.92
N GLY A 157 2.10 4.19 19.92
CA GLY A 157 1.80 3.37 21.07
C GLY A 157 2.98 2.48 21.52
N ILE A 158 3.72 1.93 20.57
CA ILE A 158 4.92 1.12 20.82
C ILE A 158 6.08 2.01 21.30
N SER A 159 6.24 3.19 20.71
CA SER A 159 7.25 4.16 21.12
C SER A 159 7.03 4.65 22.54
N GLN A 160 5.78 4.87 22.95
CA GLN A 160 5.44 5.20 24.34
C GLN A 160 5.70 4.03 25.29
N ALA A 161 5.50 2.78 24.85
CA ALA A 161 5.82 1.60 25.66
C ALA A 161 7.33 1.42 25.89
N HIS A 162 8.17 1.93 25.00
CA HIS A 162 9.63 1.95 25.15
C HIS A 162 10.17 3.26 25.77
N ALA A 163 9.36 4.29 25.88
CA ALA A 163 9.73 5.55 26.52
C ALA A 163 9.66 5.49 28.05
N THR A 164 9.42 4.32 28.63
CA THR A 164 9.38 4.14 30.08
C THR A 164 10.74 4.03 30.74
N ALA A 165 11.75 4.68 30.20
CA ALA A 165 13.00 4.80 30.92
C ALA A 165 13.45 6.25 31.09
N SER A 166 12.53 7.19 31.18
CA SER A 166 12.86 8.54 31.63
C SER A 166 11.62 9.22 32.20
N THR A 167 11.16 8.78 33.35
CA THR A 167 10.71 9.76 34.32
C THR A 167 11.97 10.47 34.81
N VAL A 168 12.61 11.21 33.93
CA VAL A 168 13.28 12.41 34.39
C VAL A 168 12.11 13.26 34.85
N GLU A 169 11.92 13.35 36.17
CA GLU A 169 11.15 14.39 36.77
C GLU A 169 11.50 15.64 36.02
N GLU A 170 10.53 16.29 35.37
CA GLU A 170 10.70 17.59 34.77
C GLU A 170 11.05 18.57 35.91
N ASP A 171 12.29 18.48 36.36
CA ASP A 171 12.92 19.62 36.99
C ASP A 171 13.15 20.61 35.83
N ASN A 172 12.13 21.47 35.64
CA ASN A 172 12.19 22.66 34.80
C ASN A 172 13.22 23.69 35.34
N GLY A 173 14.28 23.23 35.95
CA GLY A 173 15.47 24.00 36.28
C GLY A 173 16.13 24.47 34.98
N GLY A 174 15.63 25.60 34.52
CA GLY A 174 16.16 26.49 33.53
C GLY A 174 17.18 25.93 32.54
N LEU A 175 16.78 25.01 31.65
CA LEU A 175 17.60 24.70 30.50
C LEU A 175 17.81 25.97 29.68
N PRO A 176 19.05 26.30 29.31
CA PRO A 176 19.33 27.50 28.52
C PRO A 176 18.63 27.40 27.15
N PRO A 177 18.16 28.51 26.57
CA PRO A 177 17.55 28.54 25.27
C PRO A 177 18.48 27.91 24.22
N LEU A 178 17.91 27.27 23.21
CA LEU A 178 18.62 26.45 22.20
C LEU A 178 19.77 27.22 21.53
N GLU A 179 19.59 28.53 21.34
CA GLU A 179 20.59 29.44 20.74
C GLU A 179 21.88 29.51 21.56
N GLN A 180 21.81 29.33 22.87
CA GLN A 180 22.96 29.31 23.78
C GLN A 180 23.62 27.92 23.85
N CYS A 181 22.93 26.86 23.42
CA CYS A 181 23.42 25.49 23.41
C CYS A 181 24.14 25.11 22.13
N ILE A 182 24.11 25.94 21.06
CA ILE A 182 24.63 25.61 19.74
C ILE A 182 26.14 25.28 19.80
N ALA A 183 26.91 26.00 20.59
CA ALA A 183 28.35 25.79 20.70
C ALA A 183 28.74 24.47 21.39
N ASP A 184 27.89 23.98 22.26
CA ASP A 184 28.12 22.76 23.04
C ASP A 184 27.19 21.58 22.65
N PHE A 185 26.38 21.77 21.61
CA PHE A 185 25.37 20.80 21.16
C PHE A 185 25.96 19.41 20.89
N TRP A 186 27.20 19.34 20.40
CA TRP A 186 27.89 18.09 20.10
C TRP A 186 28.86 17.64 21.20
N ARG A 187 28.92 18.33 22.32
CA ARG A 187 29.75 17.92 23.45
C ARG A 187 28.99 16.91 24.30
N PRO A 188 29.60 15.78 24.67
CA PRO A 188 29.00 14.86 25.63
C PRO A 188 28.75 15.59 26.95
N THR A 189 27.54 15.44 27.49
CA THR A 189 27.20 15.93 28.83
C THR A 189 27.86 15.07 29.89
N ALA A 190 28.09 15.59 31.08
CA ALA A 190 28.63 14.82 32.22
C ALA A 190 27.83 13.54 32.52
N ALA A 191 26.51 13.57 32.24
CA ALA A 191 25.66 12.40 32.37
C ALA A 191 26.04 11.25 31.39
N LEU A 192 26.74 11.54 30.30
CA LEU A 192 27.23 10.53 29.37
C LEU A 192 28.53 9.89 29.87
N GLU A 193 29.34 10.64 30.61
CA GLU A 193 30.54 10.11 31.28
C GLU A 193 30.19 9.19 32.44
N ASP A 194 29.08 9.43 33.13
CA ASP A 194 28.51 8.55 34.15
C ASP A 194 27.82 7.29 33.59
N ALA A 195 27.54 7.24 32.29
CA ALA A 195 26.95 6.11 31.58
C ALA A 195 27.99 5.02 31.21
N GLU A 196 29.02 4.82 32.01
CA GLU A 196 29.99 3.72 31.85
C GLU A 196 29.39 2.31 32.13
N SER A 197 28.19 2.22 32.66
CA SER A 197 27.51 0.94 32.76
C SER A 197 26.94 0.59 31.38
N ALA A 198 27.67 -0.24 30.63
CA ALA A 198 27.10 -0.85 29.43
C ALA A 198 25.74 -1.42 29.76
N PRO A 199 24.67 -1.04 29.04
CA PRO A 199 23.35 -1.60 29.28
C PRO A 199 23.48 -3.12 29.15
N THR A 200 23.20 -3.82 30.22
CA THR A 200 23.10 -5.30 30.23
C THR A 200 21.88 -5.66 29.40
N ALA A 201 22.03 -5.52 28.08
CA ALA A 201 20.98 -5.93 27.15
C ALA A 201 20.88 -7.44 27.27
N GLU A 202 19.73 -7.92 27.73
CA GLU A 202 19.39 -9.32 27.65
C GLU A 202 19.57 -9.75 26.20
N HIS A 203 20.57 -10.59 25.96
CA HIS A 203 20.95 -10.95 24.60
C HIS A 203 19.88 -11.84 23.98
N VAL A 204 19.01 -11.26 23.18
CA VAL A 204 18.08 -12.02 22.36
C VAL A 204 18.78 -12.37 21.05
N PRO A 205 19.12 -13.65 20.80
CA PRO A 205 19.77 -14.06 19.56
C PRO A 205 18.94 -13.64 18.35
N HIS A 206 19.58 -12.95 17.39
CA HIS A 206 18.95 -12.52 16.13
C HIS A 206 17.66 -11.72 16.31
N ALA A 207 17.58 -10.83 17.30
CA ALA A 207 16.41 -10.03 17.63
C ALA A 207 15.83 -9.29 16.40
N LEU A 208 16.70 -8.74 15.56
CA LEU A 208 16.28 -8.05 14.33
C LEU A 208 15.62 -9.02 13.34
N LEU A 209 16.21 -10.19 13.09
CA LEU A 209 15.66 -11.18 12.16
C LEU A 209 14.33 -11.75 12.66
N ARG A 210 14.21 -11.96 13.98
CA ARG A 210 12.95 -12.40 14.59
C ARG A 210 11.85 -11.34 14.45
N ARG A 211 12.22 -10.06 14.57
CA ARG A 211 11.30 -8.95 14.44
C ARG A 211 10.84 -8.75 12.99
N MET A 212 11.70 -9.01 12.01
CA MET A 212 11.38 -8.90 10.59
C MET A 212 10.52 -10.05 10.08
N GLY A 213 10.46 -11.17 10.81
CA GLY A 213 9.68 -12.33 10.42
C GLY A 213 10.26 -13.14 9.25
N PRO A 214 9.47 -14.01 8.62
CA PRO A 214 9.90 -14.83 7.49
C PRO A 214 10.24 -13.96 6.28
N SER A 215 11.17 -14.45 5.44
CA SER A 215 11.58 -13.74 4.23
C SER A 215 10.40 -13.47 3.29
N PRO A 216 10.23 -12.23 2.81
CA PRO A 216 9.19 -11.90 1.82
C PRO A 216 9.49 -12.51 0.43
N MET A 217 10.72 -12.96 0.21
CA MET A 217 11.07 -13.69 -1.02
C MET A 217 10.59 -15.13 -0.90
N GLY A 218 9.38 -15.40 -1.40
CA GLY A 218 8.75 -16.72 -1.41
C GLY A 218 9.61 -17.75 -2.16
N GLY A 219 10.59 -18.35 -1.49
CA GLY A 219 11.49 -19.36 -2.02
C GLY A 219 11.81 -20.41 -0.97
N LYS A 220 12.20 -21.61 -1.44
CA LYS A 220 12.70 -22.68 -0.57
C LYS A 220 14.04 -22.35 0.11
N PHE A 221 14.59 -21.17 -0.13
CA PHE A 221 15.89 -20.76 0.40
C PHE A 221 15.75 -20.23 1.83
N PRO A 222 16.44 -20.81 2.83
CA PRO A 222 16.32 -20.43 4.22
C PRO A 222 17.12 -19.15 4.53
N MET A 223 16.70 -18.02 3.95
CA MET A 223 17.41 -16.74 4.07
C MET A 223 17.60 -16.30 5.53
N VAL A 224 16.60 -16.48 6.36
CA VAL A 224 16.68 -16.12 7.80
C VAL A 224 17.78 -16.94 8.49
N GLY A 225 17.89 -18.24 8.19
CA GLY A 225 18.97 -19.10 8.72
C GLY A 225 20.35 -18.68 8.24
N LEU A 226 20.49 -18.32 6.95
CA LEU A 226 21.76 -17.84 6.39
C LEU A 226 22.18 -16.50 7.03
N LEU A 227 21.27 -15.55 7.14
CA LEU A 227 21.54 -14.27 7.79
C LEU A 227 21.90 -14.47 9.27
N ALA A 228 21.22 -15.37 9.98
CA ALA A 228 21.55 -15.70 11.35
C ALA A 228 23.00 -16.22 11.48
N SER A 229 23.42 -17.14 10.63
CA SER A 229 24.79 -17.67 10.64
C SER A 229 25.85 -16.63 10.26
N ILE A 230 25.52 -15.67 9.38
CA ILE A 230 26.40 -14.54 9.06
C ILE A 230 26.56 -13.62 10.28
N TYR A 231 25.49 -13.28 10.96
CA TYR A 231 25.54 -12.47 12.19
C TYR A 231 26.36 -13.16 13.28
N ASP A 232 26.21 -14.46 13.45
CA ASP A 232 27.00 -15.24 14.43
C ASP A 232 28.49 -15.22 14.08
N SER A 233 28.85 -15.37 12.80
CA SER A 233 30.24 -15.34 12.36
C SER A 233 30.89 -13.95 12.49
N ILE A 234 30.13 -12.88 12.24
CA ILE A 234 30.61 -11.50 12.45
C ILE A 234 30.83 -11.26 13.93
N ARG A 235 29.88 -11.64 14.76
CA ARG A 235 29.98 -11.50 16.22
C ARG A 235 31.19 -12.23 16.81
N ALA A 236 31.44 -13.45 16.36
CA ALA A 236 32.60 -14.22 16.82
C ALA A 236 33.94 -13.52 16.50
N ARG A 237 34.01 -12.85 15.34
CA ARG A 237 35.21 -12.07 14.91
C ARG A 237 35.38 -10.72 15.62
N THR A 238 34.30 -10.14 16.12
CA THR A 238 34.35 -8.84 16.83
C THR A 238 34.51 -9.01 18.34
N ALA A 239 34.41 -10.23 18.87
CA ALA A 239 34.61 -10.54 20.27
C ALA A 239 36.04 -10.95 20.60
N GLU A 240 36.92 -11.12 19.60
CA GLU A 240 38.36 -11.23 19.70
C GLU A 240 39.02 -9.82 19.65
#